data_204f575377270fa1d0c2244f6c03c5ed
#
_entry.id   204f575377270fa1d0c2244f6c03c5ed
#
_cell.length_a   1.000
_cell.length_b   1.000
_cell.length_c   1.000
_cell.angle_alpha   90.00
_cell.angle_beta   90.00
_cell.angle_gamma   90.00
#
_symmetry.space_group_name_H-M   'P 1'
#
loop_
_entity.id
_entity.type
_entity.pdbx_description
1 polymer ?
#
loop_
_entity_poly.entity_id
_entity_poly.type
_entity_poly.pdbx_seq_one_letter_code
_entity_poly.pdbx_strand_id
1 'polypeptide(L)'
;YPTQDGYRTDARNRLGDTYYSDRQFDEALKYYGQAAAASDDGADYARYQRAVTLGILGRTSEKIKALQQIIRDGRGDYLDDATYELGRTFVAQERYREGAAVLEPFVETYVYSPYRSAALSELGLAYLNLGDKKKSLSYYDMVVKTAPQSSDAKDALQGIRDIYVSEGDAGGYFDYARKSGVEGDLTAMSRDSLSFAAARRIYLSGEPASAAKSLRSYLESYPKGYYTADALYCLSDCYLKTGERSRAIETLAALADAGQNQYTH
;
A
#
# COMPACT_ATOMS: atom_id res chain seq x y z
N TYR A 1 8.39 -44.90 1.67
CA TYR A 1 7.05 -45.03 1.07
C TYR A 1 6.02 -44.49 2.07
N PRO A 2 4.99 -43.76 1.61
CA PRO A 2 3.92 -43.29 2.51
C PRO A 2 3.23 -44.48 3.19
N THR A 3 2.81 -44.30 4.41
CA THR A 3 1.99 -45.26 5.14
C THR A 3 0.57 -45.28 4.56
N GLN A 4 -0.24 -46.28 4.90
CA GLN A 4 -1.66 -46.35 4.46
C GLN A 4 -2.43 -45.08 4.88
N ASP A 5 -2.10 -44.49 6.02
CA ASP A 5 -2.70 -43.25 6.49
C ASP A 5 -2.21 -42.02 5.67
N GLY A 6 -0.95 -42.01 5.24
CA GLY A 6 -0.41 -40.96 4.35
C GLY A 6 -1.12 -40.94 2.99
N TYR A 7 -1.46 -42.11 2.41
CA TYR A 7 -2.26 -42.15 1.17
C TYR A 7 -3.68 -41.62 1.39
N ARG A 8 -4.29 -41.83 2.55
CA ARG A 8 -5.61 -41.27 2.87
C ARG A 8 -5.57 -39.75 3.01
N THR A 9 -4.54 -39.21 3.62
CA THR A 9 -4.36 -37.77 3.78
C THR A 9 -4.14 -37.12 2.41
N ASP A 10 -3.26 -37.70 1.57
CA ASP A 10 -3.04 -37.25 0.20
C ASP A 10 -4.35 -37.27 -0.64
N ALA A 11 -5.09 -38.35 -0.57
CA ALA A 11 -6.38 -38.45 -1.28
C ALA A 11 -7.39 -37.38 -0.83
N ARG A 12 -7.45 -37.08 0.49
CA ARG A 12 -8.31 -36.00 1.02
C ARG A 12 -7.83 -34.62 0.57
N ASN A 13 -6.52 -34.36 0.54
CA ASN A 13 -5.97 -33.12 0.04
C ASN A 13 -6.33 -32.92 -1.44
N ARG A 14 -6.14 -33.93 -2.28
CA ARG A 14 -6.53 -33.88 -3.71
C ARG A 14 -8.04 -33.67 -3.92
N LEU A 15 -8.88 -34.27 -3.10
CA LEU A 15 -10.33 -34.01 -3.11
C LEU A 15 -10.61 -32.55 -2.71
N GLY A 16 -9.95 -32.07 -1.68
CA GLY A 16 -10.03 -30.65 -1.27
C GLY A 16 -9.64 -29.70 -2.39
N ASP A 17 -8.51 -29.97 -3.07
CA ASP A 17 -8.01 -29.17 -4.19
C ASP A 17 -8.97 -29.19 -5.38
N THR A 18 -9.55 -30.36 -5.69
CA THR A 18 -10.53 -30.51 -6.77
C THR A 18 -11.78 -29.69 -6.49
N TYR A 19 -12.36 -29.82 -5.30
CA TYR A 19 -13.53 -29.04 -4.90
C TYR A 19 -13.23 -27.54 -4.84
N TYR A 20 -12.04 -27.16 -4.36
CA TYR A 20 -11.59 -25.77 -4.35
C TYR A 20 -11.53 -25.19 -5.75
N SER A 21 -10.95 -25.92 -6.71
CA SER A 21 -10.85 -25.53 -8.12
C SER A 21 -12.24 -25.38 -8.75
N ASP A 22 -13.18 -26.24 -8.39
CA ASP A 22 -14.57 -26.19 -8.82
C ASP A 22 -15.41 -25.13 -8.06
N ARG A 23 -14.77 -24.33 -7.18
CA ARG A 23 -15.41 -23.34 -6.31
C ARG A 23 -16.46 -23.90 -5.34
N GLN A 24 -16.39 -25.17 -5.05
CA GLN A 24 -17.22 -25.84 -4.04
C GLN A 24 -16.53 -25.76 -2.67
N PHE A 25 -16.43 -24.55 -2.14
CA PHE A 25 -15.56 -24.24 -0.99
C PHE A 25 -16.00 -24.92 0.32
N ASP A 26 -17.28 -25.20 0.51
CA ASP A 26 -17.75 -25.94 1.69
C ASP A 26 -17.30 -27.41 1.65
N GLU A 27 -17.35 -28.08 0.49
CA GLU A 27 -16.83 -29.44 0.33
C GLU A 27 -15.29 -29.43 0.44
N ALA A 28 -14.59 -28.46 -0.17
CA ALA A 28 -13.16 -28.31 0.00
C ALA A 28 -12.78 -28.19 1.48
N LEU A 29 -13.48 -27.33 2.23
CA LEU A 29 -13.27 -27.12 3.67
C LEU A 29 -13.45 -28.41 4.48
N LYS A 30 -14.43 -29.24 4.14
CA LYS A 30 -14.69 -30.55 4.75
C LYS A 30 -13.52 -31.51 4.54
N TYR A 31 -13.02 -31.65 3.30
CA TYR A 31 -11.92 -32.55 2.99
C TYR A 31 -10.61 -32.09 3.55
N TYR A 32 -10.28 -30.81 3.47
CA TYR A 32 -9.11 -30.24 4.15
C TYR A 32 -9.22 -30.41 5.67
N GLY A 33 -10.41 -30.23 6.26
CA GLY A 33 -10.62 -30.47 7.69
C GLY A 33 -10.33 -31.91 8.12
N GLN A 34 -10.69 -32.90 7.29
CA GLN A 34 -10.40 -34.31 7.53
C GLN A 34 -8.91 -34.64 7.36
N ALA A 35 -8.24 -34.02 6.37
CA ALA A 35 -6.81 -34.19 6.17
C ALA A 35 -5.99 -33.50 7.29
N ALA A 36 -6.39 -32.32 7.72
CA ALA A 36 -5.74 -31.54 8.79
C ALA A 36 -5.71 -32.24 10.15
N ALA A 37 -6.60 -33.22 10.38
CA ALA A 37 -6.66 -34.02 11.60
C ALA A 37 -5.65 -35.16 11.63
N ALA A 38 -4.94 -35.42 10.53
CA ALA A 38 -3.91 -36.44 10.46
C ALA A 38 -2.62 -35.98 11.18
N SER A 39 -1.71 -36.95 11.39
CA SER A 39 -0.40 -36.69 12.04
C SER A 39 0.77 -36.87 11.07
N ASP A 40 0.50 -36.90 9.77
CA ASP A 40 1.49 -37.04 8.69
C ASP A 40 1.80 -35.70 8.03
N ASP A 41 2.81 -35.66 7.17
CA ASP A 41 3.31 -34.45 6.50
C ASP A 41 2.24 -33.77 5.62
N GLY A 42 1.24 -34.50 5.11
CA GLY A 42 0.14 -33.96 4.33
C GLY A 42 -0.85 -33.11 5.15
N ALA A 43 -0.82 -33.24 6.48
CA ALA A 43 -1.70 -32.49 7.36
C ALA A 43 -1.36 -31.00 7.42
N ASP A 44 -0.11 -30.62 7.26
CA ASP A 44 0.32 -29.21 7.32
C ASP A 44 -0.22 -28.43 6.12
N TYR A 45 -0.15 -29.01 4.91
CA TYR A 45 -0.81 -28.47 3.73
C TYR A 45 -2.30 -28.27 3.96
N ALA A 46 -2.99 -29.31 4.47
CA ALA A 46 -4.42 -29.26 4.72
C ALA A 46 -4.82 -28.18 5.74
N ARG A 47 -4.03 -27.99 6.81
CA ARG A 47 -4.26 -26.93 7.81
C ARG A 47 -4.19 -25.55 7.18
N TYR A 48 -3.20 -25.32 6.34
CA TYR A 48 -3.05 -24.05 5.63
C TYR A 48 -4.18 -23.81 4.61
N GLN A 49 -4.45 -24.80 3.74
CA GLN A 49 -5.52 -24.71 2.74
C GLN A 49 -6.92 -24.54 3.37
N ARG A 50 -7.14 -25.15 4.52
CA ARG A 50 -8.35 -24.94 5.32
C ARG A 50 -8.46 -23.48 5.76
N ALA A 51 -7.39 -22.87 6.23
CA ALA A 51 -7.40 -21.47 6.64
C ALA A 51 -7.66 -20.53 5.45
N VAL A 52 -7.06 -20.79 4.28
CA VAL A 52 -7.30 -20.04 3.04
C VAL A 52 -8.76 -20.15 2.62
N THR A 53 -9.32 -21.37 2.61
CA THR A 53 -10.72 -21.64 2.23
C THR A 53 -11.71 -20.92 3.16
N LEU A 54 -11.43 -20.89 4.47
CA LEU A 54 -12.21 -20.10 5.43
C LEU A 54 -12.24 -18.61 5.08
N GLY A 55 -11.12 -18.08 4.59
CA GLY A 55 -11.04 -16.69 4.13
C GLY A 55 -11.94 -16.42 2.93
N ILE A 56 -11.97 -17.32 1.94
CA ILE A 56 -12.83 -17.19 0.76
C ILE A 56 -14.31 -17.24 1.14
N LEU A 57 -14.67 -18.08 2.11
CA LEU A 57 -16.02 -18.17 2.64
C LEU A 57 -16.42 -16.99 3.54
N GLY A 58 -15.54 -15.97 3.72
CA GLY A 58 -15.79 -14.83 4.59
C GLY A 58 -15.74 -15.17 6.09
N ARG A 59 -15.32 -16.39 6.46
CA ARG A 59 -15.22 -16.86 7.84
C ARG A 59 -13.92 -16.42 8.49
N THR A 60 -13.65 -15.08 8.44
CA THR A 60 -12.36 -14.48 8.78
C THR A 60 -11.90 -14.75 10.22
N SER A 61 -12.84 -14.76 11.18
CA SER A 61 -12.48 -15.08 12.58
C SER A 61 -11.97 -16.52 12.74
N GLU A 62 -12.50 -17.47 11.97
CA GLU A 62 -12.03 -18.85 12.00
C GLU A 62 -10.72 -19.03 11.24
N LYS A 63 -10.54 -18.31 10.12
CA LYS A 63 -9.26 -18.21 9.42
C LYS A 63 -8.15 -17.75 10.35
N ILE A 64 -8.35 -16.64 11.08
CA ILE A 64 -7.37 -16.10 12.02
C ILE A 64 -7.00 -17.16 13.08
N LYS A 65 -7.98 -17.82 13.68
CA LYS A 65 -7.73 -18.88 14.66
C LYS A 65 -6.93 -20.05 14.07
N ALA A 66 -7.26 -20.46 12.84
CA ALA A 66 -6.56 -21.55 12.14
C ALA A 66 -5.08 -21.17 11.86
N LEU A 67 -4.84 -19.97 11.33
CA LEU A 67 -3.48 -19.45 11.07
C LEU A 67 -2.68 -19.32 12.38
N GLN A 68 -3.26 -18.77 13.44
CA GLN A 68 -2.64 -18.70 14.75
C GLN A 68 -2.30 -20.07 15.33
N GLN A 69 -3.08 -21.10 15.02
CA GLN A 69 -2.77 -22.45 15.46
C GLN A 69 -1.54 -23.00 14.73
N ILE A 70 -1.46 -22.83 13.40
CA ILE A 70 -0.27 -23.22 12.62
C ILE A 70 1.00 -22.55 13.17
N ILE A 71 0.92 -21.25 13.45
CA ILE A 71 2.06 -20.47 13.98
C ILE A 71 2.45 -20.94 15.38
N ARG A 72 1.49 -21.22 16.26
CA ARG A 72 1.77 -21.74 17.62
C ARG A 72 2.41 -23.13 17.61
N ASP A 73 2.02 -23.97 16.66
CA ASP A 73 2.60 -25.32 16.49
C ASP A 73 4.09 -25.21 16.07
N GLY A 74 4.47 -24.10 15.41
CA GLY A 74 5.85 -23.68 15.19
C GLY A 74 6.68 -24.62 14.31
N ARG A 75 6.03 -25.44 13.47
CA ARG A 75 6.64 -26.46 12.62
C ARG A 75 5.81 -26.65 11.34
N GLY A 76 6.47 -27.26 10.33
CA GLY A 76 5.87 -27.53 9.03
C GLY A 76 6.25 -26.48 7.96
N ASP A 77 6.04 -26.84 6.71
CA ASP A 77 6.51 -26.07 5.53
C ASP A 77 5.70 -24.80 5.27
N TYR A 78 4.54 -24.64 5.92
CA TYR A 78 3.60 -23.51 5.70
C TYR A 78 3.64 -22.46 6.82
N LEU A 79 4.73 -22.39 7.58
CA LEU A 79 4.83 -21.47 8.71
C LEU A 79 4.98 -20.01 8.27
N ASP A 80 5.78 -19.75 7.26
CA ASP A 80 5.93 -18.42 6.69
C ASP A 80 4.67 -17.98 5.91
N ASP A 81 4.07 -18.90 5.12
CA ASP A 81 2.76 -18.67 4.47
C ASP A 81 1.68 -18.26 5.48
N ALA A 82 1.55 -19.04 6.56
CA ALA A 82 0.54 -18.78 7.59
C ALA A 82 0.80 -17.47 8.34
N THR A 83 2.07 -17.14 8.60
CA THR A 83 2.45 -15.91 9.30
C THR A 83 2.17 -14.68 8.43
N TYR A 84 2.58 -14.72 7.15
CA TYR A 84 2.26 -13.66 6.20
C TYR A 84 0.75 -13.48 6.04
N GLU A 85 0.01 -14.56 5.81
CA GLU A 85 -1.43 -14.51 5.58
C GLU A 85 -2.21 -14.03 6.82
N LEU A 86 -1.71 -14.30 8.04
CA LEU A 86 -2.27 -13.74 9.27
C LEU A 86 -2.06 -12.23 9.34
N GLY A 87 -0.85 -11.76 9.11
CA GLY A 87 -0.52 -10.32 9.12
C GLY A 87 -1.32 -9.55 8.08
N ARG A 88 -1.34 -10.03 6.83
CA ARG A 88 -2.13 -9.49 5.73
C ARG A 88 -3.64 -9.47 6.08
N THR A 89 -4.15 -10.52 6.71
CA THR A 89 -5.55 -10.58 7.12
C THR A 89 -5.89 -9.50 8.14
N PHE A 90 -4.99 -9.20 9.08
CA PHE A 90 -5.18 -8.10 10.01
C PHE A 90 -5.15 -6.74 9.31
N VAL A 91 -4.21 -6.51 8.39
CA VAL A 91 -4.13 -5.25 7.63
C VAL A 91 -5.40 -5.05 6.80
N ALA A 92 -5.89 -6.09 6.12
CA ALA A 92 -7.13 -6.04 5.34
C ALA A 92 -8.38 -5.77 6.19
N GLN A 93 -8.33 -6.05 7.50
CA GLN A 93 -9.37 -5.71 8.46
C GLN A 93 -9.14 -4.34 9.14
N GLU A 94 -8.21 -3.53 8.65
CA GLU A 94 -7.80 -2.24 9.26
C GLU A 94 -7.26 -2.39 10.70
N ARG A 95 -6.92 -3.61 11.11
CA ARG A 95 -6.28 -3.92 12.39
C ARG A 95 -4.75 -3.74 12.28
N TYR A 96 -4.35 -2.53 11.90
CA TYR A 96 -2.99 -2.21 11.49
C TYR A 96 -1.93 -2.52 12.54
N ARG A 97 -2.22 -2.28 13.84
CA ARG A 97 -1.27 -2.60 14.94
C ARG A 97 -1.00 -4.10 15.04
N GLU A 98 -2.04 -4.90 14.89
CA GLU A 98 -1.93 -6.37 14.97
C GLU A 98 -1.24 -6.91 13.72
N GLY A 99 -1.55 -6.35 12.54
CA GLY A 99 -0.86 -6.67 11.30
C GLY A 99 0.64 -6.38 11.39
N ALA A 100 1.01 -5.19 11.86
CA ALA A 100 2.40 -4.80 12.04
C ALA A 100 3.13 -5.71 13.06
N ALA A 101 2.48 -6.04 14.18
CA ALA A 101 3.06 -6.93 15.21
C ALA A 101 3.38 -8.35 14.69
N VAL A 102 2.65 -8.82 13.66
CA VAL A 102 2.91 -10.10 13.00
C VAL A 102 3.96 -9.96 11.90
N LEU A 103 3.87 -8.88 11.10
CA LEU A 103 4.69 -8.73 9.90
C LEU A 103 6.10 -8.21 10.18
N GLU A 104 6.35 -7.42 11.25
CA GLU A 104 7.69 -6.96 11.60
C GLU A 104 8.65 -8.13 11.88
N PRO A 105 8.35 -9.06 12.80
CA PRO A 105 9.21 -10.23 12.98
C PRO A 105 9.26 -11.14 11.74
N PHE A 106 8.20 -11.18 10.93
CA PHE A 106 8.18 -11.97 9.71
C PHE A 106 9.27 -11.51 8.72
N VAL A 107 9.35 -10.21 8.41
CA VAL A 107 10.32 -9.69 7.41
C VAL A 107 11.77 -9.79 7.88
N GLU A 108 11.99 -9.91 9.19
CA GLU A 108 13.31 -10.13 9.79
C GLU A 108 13.70 -11.61 9.79
N THR A 109 12.75 -12.50 10.07
CA THR A 109 13.00 -13.95 10.21
C THR A 109 13.03 -14.64 8.84
N TYR A 110 12.09 -14.33 7.98
CA TYR A 110 11.89 -15.00 6.69
C TYR A 110 12.47 -14.18 5.52
N VAL A 111 13.76 -13.88 5.56
CA VAL A 111 14.46 -13.02 4.60
C VAL A 111 14.41 -13.53 3.15
N TYR A 112 14.22 -14.84 2.96
CA TYR A 112 14.14 -15.51 1.65
C TYR A 112 12.71 -15.93 1.28
N SER A 113 11.71 -15.64 2.09
CA SER A 113 10.33 -15.94 1.77
C SER A 113 9.87 -15.17 0.52
N PRO A 114 9.13 -15.80 -0.40
CA PRO A 114 8.54 -15.12 -1.55
C PRO A 114 7.57 -14.00 -1.14
N TYR A 115 7.04 -14.05 0.07
CA TYR A 115 6.11 -13.07 0.60
C TYR A 115 6.78 -11.84 1.23
N ARG A 116 8.11 -11.82 1.34
CA ARG A 116 8.81 -10.74 2.08
C ARG A 116 8.54 -9.36 1.49
N SER A 117 8.56 -9.23 0.17
CA SER A 117 8.29 -7.95 -0.50
C SER A 117 6.86 -7.47 -0.23
N ALA A 118 5.89 -8.36 -0.37
CA ALA A 118 4.50 -8.05 -0.09
C ALA A 118 4.27 -7.70 1.40
N ALA A 119 4.95 -8.40 2.33
CA ALA A 119 4.87 -8.10 3.77
C ALA A 119 5.45 -6.72 4.11
N LEU A 120 6.54 -6.31 3.45
CA LEU A 120 7.09 -4.95 3.58
C LEU A 120 6.10 -3.89 3.07
N SER A 121 5.41 -4.15 1.96
CA SER A 121 4.36 -3.26 1.44
C SER A 121 3.18 -3.14 2.40
N GLU A 122 2.72 -4.25 2.97
CA GLU A 122 1.66 -4.27 3.98
C GLU A 122 2.08 -3.51 5.26
N LEU A 123 3.36 -3.61 5.68
CA LEU A 123 3.90 -2.80 6.78
C LEU A 123 3.90 -1.31 6.44
N GLY A 124 4.30 -0.94 5.22
CA GLY A 124 4.22 0.43 4.74
C GLY A 124 2.81 0.99 4.85
N LEU A 125 1.81 0.23 4.37
CA LEU A 125 0.40 0.59 4.46
C LEU A 125 -0.09 0.68 5.91
N ALA A 126 0.26 -0.30 6.73
CA ALA A 126 -0.15 -0.34 8.13
C ALA A 126 0.37 0.89 8.90
N TYR A 127 1.65 1.22 8.76
CA TYR A 127 2.24 2.39 9.43
C TYR A 127 1.73 3.72 8.88
N LEU A 128 1.39 3.80 7.59
CA LEU A 128 0.74 4.97 7.03
C LEU A 128 -0.61 5.25 7.73
N ASN A 129 -1.42 4.21 7.90
CA ASN A 129 -2.72 4.32 8.57
C ASN A 129 -2.60 4.52 10.09
N LEU A 130 -1.51 4.07 10.70
CA LEU A 130 -1.19 4.37 12.10
C LEU A 130 -0.65 5.80 12.30
N GLY A 131 -0.42 6.56 11.23
CA GLY A 131 0.11 7.92 11.25
C GLY A 131 1.64 8.01 11.37
N ASP A 132 2.36 6.89 11.38
CA ASP A 132 3.82 6.85 11.39
C ASP A 132 4.37 6.83 9.95
N LYS A 133 4.30 7.99 9.31
CA LYS A 133 4.79 8.18 7.94
C LYS A 133 6.28 7.83 7.78
N LYS A 134 7.09 8.06 8.82
CA LYS A 134 8.52 7.76 8.76
C LYS A 134 8.78 6.26 8.65
N LYS A 135 8.11 5.45 9.46
CA LYS A 135 8.18 4.00 9.34
C LYS A 135 7.59 3.51 8.02
N SER A 136 6.45 4.08 7.60
CA SER A 136 5.84 3.76 6.31
C SER A 136 6.82 3.96 5.16
N LEU A 137 7.45 5.14 5.06
CA LEU A 137 8.47 5.45 4.04
C LEU A 137 9.64 4.46 4.11
N SER A 138 10.09 4.09 5.31
CA SER A 138 11.19 3.13 5.47
C SER A 138 10.85 1.75 4.91
N TYR A 139 9.65 1.23 5.16
CA TYR A 139 9.23 -0.07 4.65
C TYR A 139 9.01 -0.05 3.14
N TYR A 140 8.36 0.98 2.60
CA TYR A 140 8.22 1.13 1.15
C TYR A 140 9.57 1.28 0.43
N ASP A 141 10.52 2.03 1.01
CA ASP A 141 11.87 2.17 0.47
C ASP A 141 12.63 0.83 0.42
N MET A 142 12.42 -0.04 1.43
CA MET A 142 12.97 -1.40 1.41
C MET A 142 12.44 -2.21 0.23
N VAL A 143 11.14 -2.09 -0.10
CA VAL A 143 10.55 -2.77 -1.27
C VAL A 143 11.21 -2.29 -2.55
N VAL A 144 11.27 -0.96 -2.75
CA VAL A 144 11.85 -0.33 -3.95
C VAL A 144 13.32 -0.75 -4.15
N LYS A 145 14.12 -0.79 -3.06
CA LYS A 145 15.53 -1.18 -3.13
C LYS A 145 15.75 -2.67 -3.39
N THR A 146 14.87 -3.52 -2.87
CA THR A 146 15.05 -4.97 -2.97
C THR A 146 14.65 -5.51 -4.35
N ALA A 147 13.57 -4.98 -4.94
CA ALA A 147 13.02 -5.47 -6.19
C ALA A 147 12.44 -4.31 -7.04
N PRO A 148 13.26 -3.39 -7.57
CA PRO A 148 12.80 -2.11 -8.15
C PRO A 148 11.89 -2.27 -9.38
N GLN A 149 11.90 -3.41 -10.04
CA GLN A 149 11.08 -3.70 -11.22
C GLN A 149 9.82 -4.52 -10.91
N SER A 150 9.59 -4.86 -9.64
CA SER A 150 8.41 -5.64 -9.22
C SER A 150 7.13 -4.80 -9.24
N SER A 151 5.97 -5.48 -9.27
CA SER A 151 4.68 -4.83 -9.01
C SER A 151 4.64 -4.18 -7.64
N ASP A 152 5.17 -4.86 -6.62
CA ASP A 152 5.21 -4.36 -5.25
C ASP A 152 6.01 -3.05 -5.15
N ALA A 153 7.12 -2.92 -5.91
CA ALA A 153 7.88 -1.68 -5.94
C ALA A 153 7.12 -0.51 -6.59
N LYS A 154 6.30 -0.78 -7.60
CA LYS A 154 5.44 0.25 -8.20
C LYS A 154 4.38 0.74 -7.22
N ASP A 155 3.76 -0.19 -6.47
CA ASP A 155 2.78 0.15 -5.45
C ASP A 155 3.43 0.89 -4.27
N ALA A 156 4.62 0.47 -3.86
CA ALA A 156 5.41 1.16 -2.83
C ALA A 156 5.82 2.59 -3.27
N LEU A 157 6.24 2.78 -4.51
CA LEU A 157 6.53 4.10 -5.08
C LEU A 157 5.30 5.01 -5.10
N GLN A 158 4.13 4.45 -5.39
CA GLN A 158 2.87 5.17 -5.29
C GLN A 158 2.63 5.63 -3.84
N GLY A 159 2.78 4.73 -2.86
CA GLY A 159 2.65 5.05 -1.44
C GLY A 159 3.63 6.12 -0.98
N ILE A 160 4.90 6.03 -1.39
CA ILE A 160 5.93 7.06 -1.10
C ILE A 160 5.52 8.42 -1.68
N ARG A 161 5.10 8.45 -2.94
CA ARG A 161 4.63 9.67 -3.61
C ARG A 161 3.47 10.31 -2.85
N ASP A 162 2.48 9.51 -2.47
CA ASP A 162 1.28 9.98 -1.80
C ASP A 162 1.60 10.55 -0.41
N ILE A 163 2.59 9.99 0.30
CA ILE A 163 3.09 10.54 1.56
C ILE A 163 3.70 11.92 1.33
N TYR A 164 4.64 12.07 0.41
CA TYR A 164 5.27 13.36 0.12
C TYR A 164 4.25 14.43 -0.34
N VAL A 165 3.33 14.06 -1.24
CA VAL A 165 2.27 14.95 -1.68
C VAL A 165 1.36 15.35 -0.51
N SER A 166 1.03 14.41 0.38
CA SER A 166 0.22 14.70 1.57
C SER A 166 0.88 15.69 2.54
N GLU A 167 2.20 15.79 2.49
CA GLU A 167 3.02 16.72 3.28
C GLU A 167 3.28 18.05 2.53
N GLY A 168 2.82 18.14 1.27
CA GLY A 168 3.07 19.30 0.44
C GLY A 168 4.49 19.39 -0.11
N ASP A 169 5.24 18.29 -0.08
CA ASP A 169 6.66 18.20 -0.43
C ASP A 169 6.90 17.42 -1.73
N ALA A 170 6.44 17.94 -2.86
CA ALA A 170 6.73 17.34 -4.17
C ALA A 170 8.25 17.32 -4.47
N GLY A 171 8.99 18.33 -4.00
CA GLY A 171 10.44 18.40 -4.18
C GLY A 171 11.17 17.24 -3.52
N GLY A 172 10.80 16.91 -2.29
CA GLY A 172 11.31 15.74 -1.57
C GLY A 172 11.07 14.44 -2.32
N TYR A 173 9.88 14.28 -2.94
CA TYR A 173 9.60 13.11 -3.78
C TYR A 173 10.51 13.06 -5.02
N PHE A 174 10.75 14.20 -5.69
CA PHE A 174 11.64 14.23 -6.87
C PHE A 174 13.08 13.90 -6.49
N ASP A 175 13.55 14.40 -5.34
CA ASP A 175 14.85 14.04 -4.80
C ASP A 175 14.96 12.56 -4.42
N TYR A 176 13.91 12.00 -3.85
CA TYR A 176 13.81 10.57 -3.58
C TYR A 176 13.89 9.75 -4.87
N ALA A 177 13.06 10.07 -5.87
CA ALA A 177 13.02 9.38 -7.15
C ALA A 177 14.36 9.38 -7.88
N ARG A 178 15.07 10.54 -7.84
CA ARG A 178 16.41 10.67 -8.39
C ARG A 178 17.43 9.79 -7.67
N LYS A 179 17.43 9.80 -6.33
CA LYS A 179 18.36 9.00 -5.51
C LYS A 179 18.11 7.50 -5.65
N SER A 180 16.88 7.12 -5.84
CA SER A 180 16.46 5.70 -5.99
C SER A 180 16.54 5.19 -7.44
N GLY A 181 16.93 6.06 -8.40
CA GLY A 181 17.07 5.69 -9.81
C GLY A 181 15.75 5.46 -10.55
N VAL A 182 14.62 5.89 -9.98
CA VAL A 182 13.27 5.76 -10.56
C VAL A 182 12.76 7.06 -11.19
N GLU A 183 13.62 8.04 -11.36
CA GLU A 183 13.30 9.35 -11.94
C GLU A 183 12.78 9.26 -13.38
N GLY A 184 13.19 8.26 -14.15
CA GLY A 184 12.81 8.09 -15.55
C GLY A 184 11.30 7.95 -15.78
N ASP A 185 10.54 7.60 -14.76
CA ASP A 185 9.08 7.50 -14.81
C ASP A 185 8.38 8.86 -14.60
N LEU A 186 9.13 9.91 -14.24
CA LEU A 186 8.60 11.24 -13.98
C LEU A 186 8.65 12.13 -15.22
N THR A 187 7.55 12.17 -15.96
CA THR A 187 7.38 13.12 -17.08
C THR A 187 7.27 14.55 -16.58
N ALA A 188 7.48 15.54 -17.47
CA ALA A 188 7.25 16.95 -17.16
C ALA A 188 5.81 17.21 -16.67
N MET A 189 4.84 16.55 -17.27
CA MET A 189 3.42 16.64 -16.88
C MET A 189 3.18 16.04 -15.49
N SER A 190 3.82 14.90 -15.17
CA SER A 190 3.73 14.29 -13.84
C SER A 190 4.33 15.21 -12.76
N ARG A 191 5.43 15.87 -13.07
CA ARG A 191 6.07 16.83 -12.14
C ARG A 191 5.20 18.06 -11.88
N ASP A 192 4.60 18.62 -12.93
CA ASP A 192 3.63 19.72 -12.84
C ASP A 192 2.45 19.32 -11.94
N SER A 193 1.79 18.19 -12.26
CA SER A 193 0.64 17.68 -11.51
C SER A 193 0.96 17.43 -10.03
N LEU A 194 2.09 16.81 -9.73
CA LEU A 194 2.49 16.50 -8.36
C LEU A 194 2.82 17.77 -7.57
N SER A 195 3.49 18.74 -8.21
CA SER A 195 3.82 20.03 -7.58
C SER A 195 2.57 20.82 -7.23
N PHE A 196 1.58 20.86 -8.14
CA PHE A 196 0.30 21.50 -7.86
C PHE A 196 -0.48 20.74 -6.77
N ALA A 197 -0.55 19.42 -6.83
CA ALA A 197 -1.25 18.61 -5.84
C ALA A 197 -0.69 18.85 -4.42
N ALA A 198 0.63 18.94 -4.28
CA ALA A 198 1.31 19.24 -3.02
C ALA A 198 0.95 20.66 -2.52
N ALA A 199 1.00 21.67 -3.38
CA ALA A 199 0.65 23.04 -3.03
C ALA A 199 -0.84 23.16 -2.64
N ARG A 200 -1.72 22.49 -3.40
CA ARG A 200 -3.15 22.44 -3.12
C ARG A 200 -3.46 21.74 -1.79
N ARG A 201 -2.67 20.74 -1.42
CA ARG A 201 -2.84 20.06 -0.13
C ARG A 201 -2.63 21.02 1.05
N ILE A 202 -1.59 21.88 0.97
CA ILE A 202 -1.34 22.94 1.98
C ILE A 202 -2.48 23.96 1.98
N TYR A 203 -3.00 24.35 0.81
CA TYR A 203 -4.16 25.23 0.72
C TYR A 203 -5.39 24.65 1.43
N LEU A 204 -5.67 23.36 1.23
CA LEU A 204 -6.80 22.67 1.85
C LEU A 204 -6.63 22.42 3.36
N SER A 205 -5.41 22.49 3.90
CA SER A 205 -5.17 22.38 5.35
C SER A 205 -5.60 23.61 6.15
N GLY A 206 -5.94 24.70 5.46
CA GLY A 206 -6.42 25.93 6.09
C GLY A 206 -5.33 26.87 6.60
N GLU A 207 -4.09 26.70 6.14
CA GLU A 207 -2.92 27.54 6.46
C GLU A 207 -2.59 28.52 5.32
N PRO A 208 -3.31 29.67 5.21
CA PRO A 208 -3.24 30.49 3.98
C PRO A 208 -1.87 31.09 3.72
N ALA A 209 -1.08 31.43 4.73
CA ALA A 209 0.26 31.96 4.55
C ALA A 209 1.23 30.91 3.97
N SER A 210 1.19 29.69 4.50
CA SER A 210 1.99 28.54 4.00
C SER A 210 1.55 28.14 2.60
N ALA A 211 0.23 28.11 2.35
CA ALA A 211 -0.34 27.82 1.05
C ALA A 211 0.08 28.85 -0.01
N ALA A 212 0.04 30.15 0.32
CA ALA A 212 0.49 31.21 -0.58
C ALA A 212 1.95 31.04 -0.98
N LYS A 213 2.83 30.66 -0.06
CA LYS A 213 4.23 30.37 -0.35
C LYS A 213 4.38 29.20 -1.32
N SER A 214 3.69 28.10 -1.07
CA SER A 214 3.77 26.89 -1.89
C SER A 214 3.18 27.10 -3.29
N LEU A 215 2.04 27.79 -3.39
CA LEU A 215 1.40 28.13 -4.68
C LEU A 215 2.25 29.08 -5.53
N ARG A 216 2.93 30.06 -4.93
CA ARG A 216 3.90 30.89 -5.64
C ARG A 216 5.07 30.08 -6.19
N SER A 217 5.65 29.22 -5.36
CA SER A 217 6.74 28.34 -5.81
C SER A 217 6.31 27.44 -6.98
N TYR A 218 5.06 26.96 -6.95
CA TYR A 218 4.49 26.24 -8.08
C TYR A 218 4.43 27.11 -9.34
N LEU A 219 3.86 28.31 -9.25
CA LEU A 219 3.71 29.23 -10.40
C LEU A 219 5.06 29.70 -10.97
N GLU A 220 6.07 29.87 -10.12
CA GLU A 220 7.45 30.17 -10.54
C GLU A 220 8.08 29.00 -11.31
N SER A 221 7.84 27.77 -10.85
CA SER A 221 8.39 26.56 -11.49
C SER A 221 7.64 26.16 -12.77
N TYR A 222 6.34 26.42 -12.81
CA TYR A 222 5.45 26.06 -13.91
C TYR A 222 4.58 27.24 -14.38
N PRO A 223 5.19 28.30 -14.95
CA PRO A 223 4.45 29.50 -15.35
C PRO A 223 3.44 29.28 -16.48
N LYS A 224 3.57 28.17 -17.21
CA LYS A 224 2.64 27.68 -18.24
C LYS A 224 2.15 26.26 -17.92
N GLY A 225 2.15 25.90 -16.65
CA GLY A 225 1.71 24.59 -16.19
C GLY A 225 0.21 24.38 -16.40
N TYR A 226 -0.18 23.11 -16.40
CA TYR A 226 -1.57 22.72 -16.59
C TYR A 226 -2.51 23.35 -15.56
N TYR A 227 -2.04 23.52 -14.31
CA TYR A 227 -2.81 24.02 -13.18
C TYR A 227 -2.53 25.50 -12.84
N THR A 228 -1.98 26.27 -13.78
CA THR A 228 -1.63 27.68 -13.52
C THR A 228 -2.86 28.50 -13.10
N ALA A 229 -4.02 28.33 -13.77
CA ALA A 229 -5.26 29.03 -13.43
C ALA A 229 -5.78 28.64 -12.04
N ASP A 230 -5.80 27.33 -11.73
CA ASP A 230 -6.20 26.84 -10.41
C ASP A 230 -5.28 27.37 -9.30
N ALA A 231 -3.99 27.42 -9.55
CA ALA A 231 -2.99 27.92 -8.60
C ALA A 231 -3.17 29.44 -8.36
N LEU A 232 -3.42 30.23 -9.40
CA LEU A 232 -3.72 31.66 -9.28
C LEU A 232 -4.99 31.89 -8.48
N TYR A 233 -6.05 31.09 -8.73
CA TYR A 233 -7.28 31.18 -7.96
C TYR A 233 -7.06 30.90 -6.48
N CYS A 234 -6.43 29.78 -6.15
CA CYS A 234 -6.13 29.42 -4.76
C CYS A 234 -5.20 30.45 -4.08
N LEU A 235 -4.22 30.99 -4.81
CA LEU A 235 -3.31 32.01 -4.30
C LEU A 235 -4.02 33.33 -3.99
N SER A 236 -4.95 33.75 -4.86
CA SER A 236 -5.74 34.97 -4.61
C SER A 236 -6.62 34.83 -3.36
N ASP A 237 -7.23 33.67 -3.15
CA ASP A 237 -8.01 33.38 -1.94
C ASP A 237 -7.12 33.42 -0.68
N CYS A 238 -5.91 32.86 -0.75
CA CYS A 238 -4.93 32.96 0.34
C CYS A 238 -4.63 34.43 0.69
N TYR A 239 -4.37 35.28 -0.31
CA TYR A 239 -4.10 36.70 -0.08
C TYR A 239 -5.30 37.46 0.48
N LEU A 240 -6.53 37.13 0.08
CA LEU A 240 -7.73 37.71 0.68
C LEU A 240 -7.87 37.32 2.15
N LYS A 241 -7.61 36.03 2.47
CA LYS A 241 -7.66 35.54 3.86
C LYS A 241 -6.58 36.11 4.77
N THR A 242 -5.40 36.44 4.22
CA THR A 242 -4.30 37.09 4.97
C THR A 242 -4.40 38.62 4.97
N GLY A 243 -5.37 39.22 4.29
CA GLY A 243 -5.56 40.67 4.21
C GLY A 243 -4.65 41.38 3.21
N GLU A 244 -3.93 40.64 2.38
CA GLU A 244 -2.99 41.17 1.38
C GLU A 244 -3.71 41.60 0.08
N ARG A 245 -4.63 42.54 0.19
CA ARG A 245 -5.57 42.92 -0.87
C ARG A 245 -4.89 43.30 -2.20
N SER A 246 -3.80 44.05 -2.16
CA SER A 246 -3.09 44.45 -3.38
C SER A 246 -2.58 43.25 -4.17
N ARG A 247 -1.98 42.26 -3.47
CA ARG A 247 -1.54 41.00 -4.11
C ARG A 247 -2.68 40.16 -4.61
N ALA A 248 -3.82 40.15 -3.89
CA ALA A 248 -5.01 39.45 -4.35
C ALA A 248 -5.53 40.04 -5.66
N ILE A 249 -5.57 41.39 -5.78
CA ILE A 249 -5.99 42.07 -7.01
C ILE A 249 -5.04 41.74 -8.17
N GLU A 250 -3.74 41.84 -7.97
CA GLU A 250 -2.72 41.49 -8.98
C GLU A 250 -2.89 40.02 -9.45
N THR A 251 -3.07 39.10 -8.51
CA THR A 251 -3.23 37.67 -8.81
C THR A 251 -4.55 37.38 -9.56
N LEU A 252 -5.64 38.06 -9.17
CA LEU A 252 -6.93 37.95 -9.87
C LEU A 252 -6.89 38.56 -11.26
N ALA A 253 -6.20 39.69 -11.44
CA ALA A 253 -5.97 40.26 -12.77
C ALA A 253 -5.18 39.30 -13.66
N ALA A 254 -4.10 38.73 -13.15
CA ALA A 254 -3.33 37.72 -13.88
C ALA A 254 -4.17 36.49 -14.25
N LEU A 255 -5.10 36.06 -13.39
CA LEU A 255 -6.04 34.99 -13.69
C LEU A 255 -7.05 35.39 -14.77
N ALA A 256 -7.57 36.61 -14.70
CA ALA A 256 -8.54 37.12 -15.69
C ALA A 256 -7.91 37.28 -17.08
N ASP A 257 -6.64 37.69 -17.12
CA ASP A 257 -5.86 37.84 -18.36
C ASP A 257 -5.25 36.52 -18.85
N ALA A 258 -5.22 35.50 -18.02
CA ALA A 258 -4.84 34.16 -18.43
C ALA A 258 -5.91 33.64 -19.41
N GLY A 259 -5.65 33.85 -20.70
CA GLY A 259 -6.52 33.35 -21.79
C GLY A 259 -6.73 31.85 -21.65
N GLN A 260 -7.71 31.29 -22.35
CA GLN A 260 -7.92 29.85 -22.45
C GLN A 260 -6.56 29.19 -22.75
N ASN A 261 -6.03 28.46 -21.78
CA ASN A 261 -4.83 27.69 -22.03
C ASN A 261 -5.16 26.52 -22.98
N GLN A 262 -4.15 25.92 -23.59
CA GLN A 262 -4.31 24.83 -24.57
C GLN A 262 -5.12 23.62 -24.08
N TYR A 263 -5.60 23.63 -22.84
CA TYR A 263 -6.34 22.57 -22.17
C TYR A 263 -7.77 22.96 -21.79
N THR A 264 -8.19 24.20 -22.07
CA THR A 264 -9.58 24.65 -21.91
C THR A 264 -10.34 24.44 -23.22
N HIS A 265 -10.83 23.22 -23.42
CA HIS A 265 -11.83 22.87 -24.43
C HIS A 265 -13.16 22.59 -23.76
#